data_6c3062614ec3ece05ed3073eeb12c128
#
_entry.id   6c3062614ec3ece05ed3073eeb12c128
#
_cell.length_a   1.000
_cell.length_b   1.000
_cell.length_c   1.000
_cell.angle_alpha   90.00
_cell.angle_beta   90.00
_cell.angle_gamma   90.00
#
_symmetry.space_group_name_H-M   'P 1'
#
loop_
_entity.id
_entity.type
_entity.pdbx_description
1 polymer ?
#
loop_
_entity_poly.entity_id
_entity_poly.type
_entity_poly.pdbx_seq_one_letter_code
_entity_poly.pdbx_strand_id
1 'polypeptide(L)'
;MARHRVLLIRPWDAPGAGSGCCTGAAGVCVEGRHEDPASARQRADQRPLGEVYRTVRAGLPAEIAVEIVDPRNTLFLLPAIVRDGRRHRRPWRTLLRDLVRATGYAAIIVDGRVVSESGLPPAEQALRIVRQALDPSAVLSHRSSRRPGR
;
A
#
# COMPACT_ATOMS: atom_id res chain seq x y z
N MET A 1 -11.38 -17.43 3.24
CA MET A 1 -10.19 -16.68 2.76
C MET A 1 -10.67 -15.59 1.82
N ALA A 2 -10.26 -14.33 2.01
CA ALA A 2 -10.63 -13.21 1.15
C ALA A 2 -10.25 -13.53 -0.30
N ARG A 3 -11.18 -13.25 -1.23
CA ARG A 3 -10.98 -13.50 -2.67
C ARG A 3 -10.06 -12.45 -3.29
N HIS A 4 -10.11 -11.23 -2.77
CA HIS A 4 -9.33 -10.07 -3.17
C HIS A 4 -8.64 -9.43 -1.96
N ARG A 5 -7.47 -8.82 -2.20
CA ARG A 5 -6.69 -8.14 -1.16
C ARG A 5 -6.14 -6.82 -1.67
N VAL A 6 -6.23 -5.82 -0.81
CA VAL A 6 -5.63 -4.49 -0.99
C VAL A 6 -4.58 -4.28 0.09
N LEU A 7 -3.34 -3.98 -0.29
CA LEU A 7 -2.27 -3.60 0.61
C LEU A 7 -1.97 -2.11 0.42
N LEU A 8 -2.04 -1.37 1.50
CA LEU A 8 -1.65 0.04 1.56
C LEU A 8 -0.26 0.09 2.20
N ILE A 9 0.75 0.45 1.41
CA ILE A 9 2.11 0.54 1.90
C ILE A 9 2.27 1.86 2.63
N ARG A 10 2.69 1.77 3.89
CA ARG A 10 2.92 2.92 4.74
C ARG A 10 4.03 3.80 4.16
N PRO A 11 3.82 5.11 4.04
CA PRO A 11 4.92 6.02 3.77
C PRO A 11 5.92 5.92 4.92
N TRP A 12 7.18 5.71 4.57
CA TRP A 12 8.26 5.74 5.56
C TRP A 12 9.23 6.82 5.14
N ASP A 13 9.38 7.78 5.99
CA ASP A 13 10.37 8.80 5.78
C ASP A 13 11.74 8.29 6.19
N ALA A 14 12.71 8.92 5.63
CA ALA A 14 14.12 8.79 5.70
C ALA A 14 14.72 8.24 7.01
N PRO A 15 15.98 7.81 7.00
CA PRO A 15 16.69 7.20 8.13
C PRO A 15 16.66 8.11 9.35
N GLY A 16 15.89 7.74 10.36
CA GLY A 16 15.69 8.51 11.60
C GLY A 16 14.29 8.42 12.18
N ALA A 17 13.26 8.12 11.37
CA ALA A 17 11.93 7.82 11.88
C ALA A 17 11.97 6.43 12.53
N GLY A 18 12.40 6.35 13.76
CA GLY A 18 12.38 5.16 14.57
C GLY A 18 10.97 4.57 14.53
N SER A 19 10.84 3.31 14.14
CA SER A 19 9.65 2.52 14.40
C SER A 19 9.54 2.42 15.92
N GLY A 20 8.98 3.46 16.54
CA GLY A 20 8.82 3.47 17.97
C GLY A 20 7.87 2.39 18.42
N CYS A 21 8.38 1.41 19.04
CA CYS A 21 7.92 0.82 20.28
C CYS A 21 9.10 0.46 21.16
N CYS A 22 10.32 0.27 20.62
CA CYS A 22 11.45 -0.20 21.43
C CYS A 22 12.81 0.32 21.00
N THR A 23 12.93 1.25 20.07
CA THR A 23 14.20 1.92 19.78
C THR A 23 14.18 3.34 20.32
N GLY A 24 13.95 3.42 21.62
CA GLY A 24 14.33 4.60 22.35
C GLY A 24 15.85 4.73 22.33
N ALA A 25 16.36 5.68 21.58
CA ALA A 25 17.68 6.25 21.85
C ALA A 25 17.65 7.07 23.14
N ALA A 26 16.73 6.77 24.03
CA ALA A 26 16.69 7.13 25.44
C ALA A 26 15.61 6.26 26.05
N GLY A 27 16.04 5.16 26.65
CA GLY A 27 15.17 4.17 27.28
C GLY A 27 14.41 4.69 28.48
N VAL A 28 13.45 5.54 28.28
CA VAL A 28 12.48 5.86 29.33
C VAL A 28 11.16 6.10 28.63
N CYS A 29 10.22 5.14 28.79
CA CYS A 29 8.80 5.45 28.68
C CYS A 29 8.46 6.39 29.83
N VAL A 30 8.88 7.62 29.77
CA VAL A 30 8.44 8.66 30.70
C VAL A 30 7.19 9.24 30.09
N GLU A 31 6.11 9.15 30.80
CA GLU A 31 4.90 9.96 30.63
C GLU A 31 5.23 11.45 30.78
N GLY A 32 5.94 11.97 29.86
CA GLY A 32 6.24 13.39 29.72
C GLY A 32 5.82 13.80 28.33
N ARG A 33 4.71 14.52 28.23
CA ARG A 33 4.25 15.17 27.03
C ARG A 33 5.24 16.23 26.53
N HIS A 34 6.41 15.82 26.12
CA HIS A 34 7.16 16.62 25.18
C HIS A 34 6.71 16.19 23.78
N GLU A 35 5.86 17.00 23.18
CA GLU A 35 5.54 16.90 21.76
C GLU A 35 6.81 17.21 20.98
N ASP A 36 7.65 16.19 20.82
CA ASP A 36 8.79 16.27 19.94
C ASP A 36 8.29 16.66 18.54
N PRO A 37 8.83 17.74 17.94
CA PRO A 37 8.45 18.17 16.58
C PRO A 37 8.55 17.04 15.55
N ALA A 38 9.47 16.07 15.73
CA ALA A 38 9.57 14.88 14.89
C ALA A 38 8.34 13.98 15.01
N SER A 39 7.80 13.78 16.21
CA SER A 39 6.59 13.01 16.47
C SER A 39 5.34 13.69 15.89
N ALA A 40 5.31 15.02 15.89
CA ALA A 40 4.20 15.78 15.29
C ALA A 40 4.19 15.65 13.76
N ARG A 41 5.35 15.75 13.11
CA ARG A 41 5.51 15.53 11.66
C ARG A 41 5.13 14.10 11.28
N GLN A 42 5.63 13.11 11.99
CA GLN A 42 5.29 11.70 11.75
C GLN A 42 3.78 11.44 11.87
N ARG A 43 3.09 12.07 12.83
CA ARG A 43 1.61 12.00 12.93
C ARG A 43 0.92 12.70 11.76
N ALA A 44 1.44 13.84 11.31
CA ALA A 44 0.90 14.56 10.15
C ALA A 44 0.99 13.71 8.88
N ASP A 45 2.11 13.01 8.66
CA ASP A 45 2.32 12.13 7.50
C ASP A 45 1.49 10.84 7.56
N GLN A 46 1.08 10.41 8.76
CA GLN A 46 0.22 9.24 8.93
C GLN A 46 -1.28 9.54 8.77
N ARG A 47 -1.71 10.79 8.95
CA ARG A 47 -3.13 11.18 8.81
C ARG A 47 -3.71 10.84 7.45
N PRO A 48 -3.03 11.16 6.33
CA PRO A 48 -3.51 10.79 5.00
C PRO A 48 -3.70 9.29 4.81
N LEU A 49 -2.77 8.47 5.33
CA LEU A 49 -2.89 7.01 5.25
C LEU A 49 -4.11 6.49 6.00
N GLY A 50 -4.36 7.01 7.20
CA GLY A 50 -5.53 6.64 8.00
C GLY A 50 -6.85 7.04 7.33
N GLU A 51 -6.89 8.18 6.65
CA GLU A 51 -8.04 8.62 5.88
C GLU A 51 -8.26 7.72 4.65
N VAL A 52 -7.21 7.47 3.87
CA VAL A 52 -7.25 6.55 2.72
C VAL A 52 -7.72 5.17 3.16
N TYR A 53 -7.17 4.63 4.24
CA TYR A 53 -7.59 3.32 4.76
C TYR A 53 -9.08 3.29 5.09
N ARG A 54 -9.59 4.28 5.84
CA ARG A 54 -11.01 4.34 6.21
C ARG A 54 -11.91 4.46 5.00
N THR A 55 -11.57 5.34 4.04
CA THR A 55 -12.35 5.55 2.81
C THR A 55 -12.36 4.29 1.94
N VAL A 56 -11.19 3.67 1.72
CA VAL A 56 -11.08 2.43 0.94
C VAL A 56 -11.83 1.29 1.64
N ARG A 57 -11.67 1.14 2.97
CA ARG A 57 -12.35 0.09 3.72
C ARG A 57 -13.87 0.23 3.73
N ALA A 58 -14.37 1.47 3.88
CA ALA A 58 -15.82 1.75 3.86
C ALA A 58 -16.42 1.62 2.45
N GLY A 59 -15.62 1.93 1.42
CA GLY A 59 -16.07 1.90 0.02
C GLY A 59 -15.97 0.53 -0.66
N LEU A 60 -15.44 -0.51 0.01
CA LEU A 60 -15.30 -1.85 -0.53
C LEU A 60 -16.15 -2.87 0.24
N PRO A 61 -16.60 -3.96 -0.43
CA PRO A 61 -17.25 -5.09 0.23
C PRO A 61 -16.43 -5.68 1.38
N ALA A 62 -17.11 -6.23 2.39
CA ALA A 62 -16.46 -6.78 3.59
C ALA A 62 -15.53 -7.96 3.30
N GLU A 63 -15.77 -8.68 2.20
CA GLU A 63 -14.99 -9.84 1.75
C GLU A 63 -13.61 -9.47 1.20
N ILE A 64 -13.39 -8.19 0.88
CA ILE A 64 -12.10 -7.70 0.41
C ILE A 64 -11.24 -7.34 1.61
N ALA A 65 -10.10 -7.99 1.74
CA ALA A 65 -9.14 -7.67 2.79
C ALA A 65 -8.41 -6.37 2.44
N VAL A 66 -8.43 -5.39 3.37
CA VAL A 66 -7.66 -4.15 3.27
C VAL A 66 -6.69 -4.11 4.44
N GLU A 67 -5.40 -4.08 4.16
CA GLU A 67 -4.33 -4.15 5.15
C GLU A 67 -3.33 -3.02 4.96
N ILE A 68 -2.84 -2.44 6.05
CA ILE A 68 -1.72 -1.49 6.05
C ILE A 68 -0.45 -2.29 6.33
N VAL A 69 0.57 -2.13 5.48
CA VAL A 69 1.83 -2.86 5.60
C VAL A 69 3.00 -1.89 5.64
N ASP A 70 3.92 -2.15 6.56
CA ASP A 70 5.22 -1.46 6.58
C ASP A 70 6.10 -2.02 5.45
N PRO A 71 6.69 -1.20 4.58
CA PRO A 71 7.55 -1.66 3.50
C PRO A 71 8.80 -2.41 3.97
N ARG A 72 9.20 -2.22 5.24
CA ARG A 72 10.32 -2.96 5.86
C ARG A 72 9.95 -4.40 6.16
N ASN A 73 8.66 -4.72 6.27
CA ASN A 73 8.19 -6.09 6.49
C ASN A 73 8.20 -6.89 5.19
N THR A 74 9.37 -7.02 4.58
CA THR A 74 9.57 -7.72 3.32
C THR A 74 9.25 -9.21 3.43
N LEU A 75 9.45 -9.82 4.60
CA LEU A 75 9.10 -11.22 4.87
C LEU A 75 7.60 -11.50 4.75
N PHE A 76 6.76 -10.52 5.01
CA PHE A 76 5.33 -10.60 4.77
C PHE A 76 4.96 -10.11 3.36
N LEU A 77 5.47 -8.94 2.97
CA LEU A 77 5.06 -8.22 1.77
C LEU A 77 5.36 -9.00 0.48
N LEU A 78 6.60 -9.49 0.31
CA LEU A 78 7.00 -10.16 -0.92
C LEU A 78 6.26 -11.49 -1.15
N PRO A 79 6.15 -12.40 -0.17
CA PRO A 79 5.33 -13.61 -0.32
C PRO A 79 3.84 -13.30 -0.56
N ALA A 80 3.29 -12.27 0.06
CA ALA A 80 1.91 -11.87 -0.15
C ALA A 80 1.65 -11.46 -1.60
N ILE A 81 2.52 -10.61 -2.18
CA ILE A 81 2.44 -10.18 -3.58
C ILE A 81 2.54 -11.37 -4.54
N VAL A 82 3.52 -12.26 -4.31
CA VAL A 82 3.70 -13.45 -5.16
C VAL A 82 2.49 -14.37 -5.08
N ARG A 83 2.01 -14.65 -3.89
CA ARG A 83 0.85 -15.52 -3.66
C ARG A 83 -0.40 -14.98 -4.34
N ASP A 84 -0.69 -13.69 -4.11
CA ASP A 84 -1.89 -13.06 -4.63
C ASP A 84 -1.79 -12.88 -6.15
N GLY A 85 -0.63 -12.49 -6.68
CA GLY A 85 -0.41 -12.41 -8.10
C GLY A 85 -0.52 -13.76 -8.83
N ARG A 86 -0.03 -14.85 -8.21
CA ARG A 86 -0.21 -16.21 -8.76
C ARG A 86 -1.66 -16.68 -8.72
N ARG A 87 -2.39 -16.37 -7.64
CA ARG A 87 -3.82 -16.66 -7.54
C ARG A 87 -4.61 -16.00 -8.68
N HIS A 88 -4.23 -14.78 -9.07
CA HIS A 88 -4.82 -14.05 -10.19
C HIS A 88 -4.14 -14.31 -11.53
N ARG A 89 -3.36 -15.42 -11.66
CA ARG A 89 -2.70 -15.89 -12.89
C ARG A 89 -1.86 -14.82 -13.60
N ARG A 90 -1.17 -13.98 -12.82
CA ARG A 90 -0.33 -12.92 -13.38
C ARG A 90 0.98 -13.47 -13.95
N PRO A 91 1.44 -12.95 -15.10
CA PRO A 91 2.72 -13.35 -15.69
C PRO A 91 3.89 -13.07 -14.74
N TRP A 92 4.85 -13.98 -14.66
CA TRP A 92 6.00 -13.86 -13.76
C TRP A 92 6.82 -12.57 -13.96
N ARG A 93 6.99 -12.14 -15.21
CA ARG A 93 7.70 -10.90 -15.53
C ARG A 93 7.03 -9.66 -14.91
N THR A 94 5.70 -9.61 -14.88
CA THR A 94 4.96 -8.51 -14.26
C THR A 94 5.05 -8.58 -12.73
N LEU A 95 5.05 -9.79 -12.16
CA LEU A 95 5.22 -10.00 -10.72
C LEU A 95 6.60 -9.51 -10.25
N LEU A 96 7.68 -9.86 -10.96
CA LEU A 96 9.02 -9.37 -10.62
C LEU A 96 9.10 -7.86 -10.62
N ARG A 97 8.54 -7.21 -11.63
CA ARG A 97 8.50 -5.75 -11.69
C ARG A 97 7.71 -5.15 -10.53
N ASP A 98 6.57 -5.75 -10.20
CA ASP A 98 5.72 -5.27 -9.11
C ASP A 98 6.37 -5.52 -7.73
N LEU A 99 7.15 -6.58 -7.55
CA LEU A 99 7.96 -6.82 -6.34
C LEU A 99 8.97 -5.70 -6.08
N VAL A 100 9.70 -5.28 -7.13
CA VAL A 100 10.65 -4.16 -7.01
C VAL A 100 9.94 -2.85 -6.68
N ARG A 101 8.76 -2.60 -7.25
CA ARG A 101 7.98 -1.38 -7.04
C ARG A 101 7.25 -1.36 -5.70
N ALA A 102 6.90 -2.53 -5.18
CA ALA A 102 6.14 -2.67 -3.94
C ALA A 102 6.90 -2.18 -2.70
N THR A 103 8.23 -2.17 -2.75
CA THR A 103 9.08 -1.64 -1.68
C THR A 103 9.25 -0.13 -1.76
N GLY A 104 8.63 0.51 -2.75
CA GLY A 104 8.65 1.96 -2.93
C GLY A 104 7.81 2.70 -1.87
N TYR A 105 7.97 4.01 -1.85
CA TYR A 105 7.28 4.91 -0.94
C TYR A 105 5.76 4.95 -1.24
N ALA A 106 4.94 4.67 -0.21
CA ALA A 106 3.49 4.87 -0.24
C ALA A 106 2.76 4.24 -1.45
N ALA A 107 3.02 2.96 -1.71
CA ALA A 107 2.37 2.24 -2.80
C ALA A 107 0.98 1.69 -2.40
N ILE A 108 0.09 1.56 -3.38
CA ILE A 108 -1.16 0.80 -3.26
C ILE A 108 -1.03 -0.46 -4.12
N ILE A 109 -1.29 -1.62 -3.53
CA ILE A 109 -1.18 -2.92 -4.20
C ILE A 109 -2.53 -3.61 -4.13
N VAL A 110 -3.05 -4.06 -5.27
CA VAL A 110 -4.29 -4.81 -5.40
C VAL A 110 -3.98 -6.15 -6.04
N ASP A 111 -4.30 -7.25 -5.36
CA ASP A 111 -4.10 -8.62 -5.84
C ASP A 111 -2.68 -8.88 -6.38
N GLY A 112 -1.67 -8.37 -5.65
CA GLY A 112 -0.27 -8.47 -6.03
C GLY A 112 0.15 -7.58 -7.20
N ARG A 113 -0.65 -6.59 -7.58
CA ARG A 113 -0.33 -5.58 -8.59
C ARG A 113 -0.14 -4.21 -7.94
N VAL A 114 0.97 -3.56 -8.20
CA VAL A 114 1.16 -2.15 -7.82
C VAL A 114 0.31 -1.27 -8.73
N VAL A 115 -0.65 -0.56 -8.14
CA VAL A 115 -1.59 0.31 -8.87
C VAL A 115 -1.31 1.80 -8.65
N SER A 116 -0.58 2.16 -7.60
CA SER A 116 -0.05 3.49 -7.33
C SER A 116 1.31 3.36 -6.67
N GLU A 117 2.29 4.13 -7.11
CA GLU A 117 3.68 4.10 -6.60
C GLU A 117 4.29 5.50 -6.37
N SER A 118 3.55 6.55 -6.74
CA SER A 118 4.07 7.93 -6.69
C SER A 118 3.61 8.71 -5.45
N GLY A 119 3.47 8.03 -4.34
CA GLY A 119 2.89 8.60 -3.13
C GLY A 119 1.45 8.18 -2.90
N LEU A 120 0.92 8.57 -1.74
CA LEU A 120 -0.44 8.24 -1.35
C LEU A 120 -1.41 9.27 -2.00
N PRO A 121 -2.30 8.82 -2.91
CA PRO A 121 -3.27 9.72 -3.49
C PRO A 121 -4.34 10.15 -2.46
N PRO A 122 -5.08 11.23 -2.70
CA PRO A 122 -6.24 11.59 -1.88
C PRO A 122 -7.22 10.41 -1.74
N ALA A 123 -7.91 10.31 -0.60
CA ALA A 123 -8.69 9.14 -0.21
C ALA A 123 -9.72 8.70 -1.27
N GLU A 124 -10.47 9.63 -1.84
CA GLU A 124 -11.43 9.33 -2.90
C GLU A 124 -10.77 8.86 -4.21
N GLN A 125 -9.61 9.39 -4.52
CA GLN A 125 -8.84 8.94 -5.69
C GLN A 125 -8.28 7.53 -5.46
N ALA A 126 -7.78 7.25 -4.26
CA ALA A 126 -7.34 5.92 -3.87
C ALA A 126 -8.46 4.88 -4.03
N LEU A 127 -9.67 5.19 -3.54
CA LEU A 127 -10.84 4.32 -3.69
C LEU A 127 -11.17 4.07 -5.16
N ARG A 128 -11.15 5.10 -6.00
CA ARG A 128 -11.39 4.93 -7.45
C ARG A 128 -10.36 4.02 -8.10
N ILE A 129 -9.06 4.22 -7.80
CA ILE A 129 -7.96 3.40 -8.32
C ILE A 129 -8.15 1.93 -7.91
N VAL A 130 -8.47 1.69 -6.65
CA VAL A 130 -8.69 0.34 -6.13
C VAL A 130 -9.89 -0.32 -6.79
N ARG A 131 -11.03 0.36 -6.89
CA ARG A 131 -12.24 -0.16 -7.56
C ARG A 131 -11.96 -0.51 -9.02
N GLN A 132 -11.28 0.36 -9.75
CA GLN A 132 -10.89 0.11 -11.14
C GLN A 132 -9.95 -1.10 -11.27
N ALA A 133 -9.05 -1.30 -10.31
CA ALA A 133 -8.13 -2.44 -10.32
C ALA A 133 -8.82 -3.78 -9.99
N LEU A 134 -9.91 -3.73 -9.21
CA LEU A 134 -10.73 -4.90 -8.84
C LEU A 134 -11.74 -5.27 -9.92
N ASP A 135 -12.10 -4.34 -10.82
CA ASP A 135 -13.03 -4.59 -11.91
C ASP A 135 -12.33 -5.33 -13.08
N PRO A 136 -12.69 -6.59 -13.35
CA PRO A 136 -12.09 -7.36 -14.45
C PRO A 136 -12.38 -6.76 -15.83
N SER A 137 -13.47 -6.02 -16.01
CA SER A 137 -13.84 -5.39 -17.28
C SER A 137 -12.90 -4.24 -17.65
N ALA A 138 -12.38 -3.50 -16.68
CA ALA A 138 -11.45 -2.40 -16.90
C ALA A 138 -10.08 -2.87 -17.42
N VAL A 139 -9.69 -4.11 -17.12
CA VAL A 139 -8.41 -4.69 -17.57
C VAL A 139 -8.42 -4.99 -19.08
N LEU A 140 -9.57 -5.30 -19.64
CA LEU A 140 -9.72 -5.65 -21.06
C LEU A 140 -9.70 -4.40 -21.96
N SER A 141 -10.26 -3.29 -21.51
CA SER A 141 -10.30 -2.03 -22.28
C SER A 141 -8.91 -1.41 -22.47
N HIS A 142 -8.02 -1.55 -21.48
CA HIS A 142 -6.66 -1.02 -21.56
C HIS A 142 -5.72 -1.83 -22.48
N ARG A 143 -6.05 -3.09 -22.78
CA ARG A 143 -5.32 -3.91 -23.75
C ARG A 143 -5.64 -3.55 -25.19
N SER A 144 -6.87 -3.09 -25.46
CA SER A 144 -7.30 -2.75 -26.82
C SER A 144 -6.69 -1.44 -27.32
N SER A 145 -6.41 -0.48 -26.43
CA SER A 145 -5.86 0.84 -26.82
C SER A 145 -4.33 0.85 -27.07
N ARG A 146 -3.63 -0.26 -26.80
CA ARG A 146 -2.17 -0.40 -27.03
C ARG A 146 -1.81 -1.27 -28.24
N ARG A 147 -2.67 -1.42 -29.23
CA ARG A 147 -2.23 -1.93 -30.54
C ARG A 147 -1.55 -0.78 -31.28
N PRO A 148 -0.20 -0.81 -31.47
CA PRO A 148 0.43 0.10 -32.41
C PRO A 148 -0.10 -0.27 -33.79
N GLY A 149 -0.61 0.73 -34.51
CA GLY A 149 -0.95 0.59 -35.92
C GLY A 149 0.26 0.04 -36.70
N ARG A 150 -0.02 -0.87 -37.57
CA ARG A 150 0.94 -1.35 -38.58
C ARG A 150 1.31 -0.21 -39.49
#